data_f3e176c7abfad4ae6278a301d99ad34e
#
_entry.id   f3e176c7abfad4ae6278a301d99ad34e
#
_cell.length_a   1.000
_cell.length_b   1.000
_cell.length_c   1.000
_cell.angle_alpha   90.00
_cell.angle_beta   90.00
_cell.angle_gamma   90.00
#
_symmetry.space_group_name_H-M   'P 1'
#
loop_
_entity.id
_entity.type
_entity.pdbx_description
1 polymer ?
#
loop_
_entity_poly.entity_id
_entity_poly.type
_entity_poly.pdbx_seq_one_letter_code
_entity_poly.pdbx_strand_id
1 'polypeptide(L)'
;MGADAFGYKAELRIGRGLAQLLRLRVSQLNNCTYCLNLHYEAARDAGIPRAKIDTLPAWWETDVHSEAEQAALRYTEALTRAADTDADQAFQRFHDGVARHFDAAEILEIIGVVVNMNVCTRLKLAEGAKPGLE
;
A
#
# COMPACT_ATOMS: atom_id res chain seq x y z
N MET A 1 -16.51 6.66 -1.13
CA MET A 1 -15.68 7.25 -0.08
C MET A 1 -14.23 7.08 -0.46
N GLY A 2 -13.47 8.11 -0.39
CA GLY A 2 -12.02 8.07 -0.54
C GLY A 2 -11.43 8.07 -1.93
N ALA A 3 -12.19 7.78 -2.98
CA ALA A 3 -11.65 7.73 -4.34
C ALA A 3 -11.05 9.07 -4.77
N ASP A 4 -11.68 10.18 -4.43
CA ASP A 4 -11.19 11.51 -4.76
C ASP A 4 -10.05 11.95 -3.84
N ALA A 5 -10.04 11.51 -2.60
CA ALA A 5 -9.04 11.89 -1.61
C ALA A 5 -7.79 11.01 -1.66
N PHE A 6 -7.94 9.71 -1.91
CA PHE A 6 -6.87 8.71 -1.77
C PHE A 6 -6.70 7.79 -2.99
N GLY A 7 -7.44 8.04 -4.07
CA GLY A 7 -7.34 7.26 -5.29
C GLY A 7 -6.22 7.72 -6.21
N TYR A 8 -6.16 7.16 -7.41
CA TYR A 8 -5.10 7.41 -8.39
C TYR A 8 -4.88 8.86 -8.76
N LYS A 9 -5.95 9.66 -8.80
CA LYS A 9 -5.91 11.06 -9.24
C LYS A 9 -5.63 12.02 -8.09
N ALA A 10 -5.58 11.52 -6.86
CA ALA A 10 -5.31 12.36 -5.71
C ALA A 10 -3.86 12.83 -5.72
N GLU A 11 -3.66 14.11 -5.45
CA GLU A 11 -2.33 14.67 -5.24
C GLU A 11 -1.99 14.54 -3.76
N LEU A 12 -1.04 13.68 -3.47
CA LEU A 12 -0.66 13.38 -2.10
C LEU A 12 0.76 13.89 -1.81
N ARG A 13 0.98 14.35 -0.59
CA ARG A 13 2.29 14.82 -0.12
C ARG A 13 3.31 13.69 -0.10
N ILE A 14 2.88 12.46 0.18
CA ILE A 14 3.77 11.29 0.18
C ILE A 14 4.27 10.94 -1.22
N GLY A 15 3.67 11.51 -2.24
CA GLY A 15 4.04 11.31 -3.63
C GLY A 15 3.35 10.11 -4.27
N ARG A 16 3.25 10.17 -5.59
CA ARG A 16 2.57 9.17 -6.41
C ARG A 16 3.25 7.79 -6.32
N GLY A 17 4.58 7.79 -6.30
CA GLY A 17 5.35 6.54 -6.25
C GLY A 17 5.10 5.75 -4.98
N LEU A 18 5.22 6.40 -3.82
CA LEU A 18 4.98 5.72 -2.55
C LEU A 18 3.53 5.27 -2.43
N ALA A 19 2.57 6.14 -2.75
CA ALA A 19 1.15 5.78 -2.68
C ALA A 19 0.85 4.54 -3.52
N GLN A 20 1.41 4.48 -4.72
CA GLN A 20 1.19 3.34 -5.63
C GLN A 20 1.89 2.07 -5.12
N LEU A 21 3.06 2.19 -4.53
CA LEU A 21 3.76 1.07 -3.91
C LEU A 21 2.92 0.44 -2.79
N LEU A 22 2.30 1.27 -1.96
CA LEU A 22 1.43 0.81 -0.87
C LEU A 22 0.18 0.11 -1.41
N ARG A 23 -0.44 0.67 -2.46
CA ARG A 23 -1.61 0.05 -3.11
C ARG A 23 -1.27 -1.34 -3.67
N LEU A 24 -0.12 -1.45 -4.32
CA LEU A 24 0.34 -2.74 -4.85
C LEU A 24 0.56 -3.74 -3.71
N ARG A 25 1.17 -3.30 -2.61
CA ARG A 25 1.40 -4.19 -1.46
C ARG A 25 0.09 -4.69 -0.86
N VAL A 26 -0.90 -3.83 -0.70
CA VAL A 26 -2.24 -4.24 -0.23
C VAL A 26 -2.84 -5.31 -1.16
N SER A 27 -2.68 -5.13 -2.48
CA SER A 27 -3.16 -6.10 -3.47
C SER A 27 -2.52 -7.47 -3.29
N GLN A 28 -1.22 -7.50 -3.00
CA GLN A 28 -0.47 -8.74 -2.75
C GLN A 28 -0.94 -9.42 -1.47
N LEU A 29 -1.09 -8.66 -0.40
CA LEU A 29 -1.51 -9.18 0.90
C LEU A 29 -2.90 -9.81 0.87
N ASN A 30 -3.80 -9.24 0.07
CA ASN A 30 -5.18 -9.72 -0.07
C ASN A 30 -5.38 -10.73 -1.22
N ASN A 31 -4.34 -11.04 -1.98
CA ASN A 31 -4.40 -11.99 -3.10
C ASN A 31 -5.53 -11.69 -4.09
N CYS A 32 -5.73 -10.41 -4.40
CA CYS A 32 -6.78 -9.97 -5.33
C CYS A 32 -6.21 -9.94 -6.75
N THR A 33 -6.60 -10.89 -7.60
CA THR A 33 -6.03 -11.00 -8.97
C THR A 33 -6.34 -9.78 -9.83
N TYR A 34 -7.54 -9.25 -9.75
CA TYR A 34 -7.92 -8.02 -10.44
C TYR A 34 -7.04 -6.85 -9.99
N CYS A 35 -6.89 -6.69 -8.69
CA CYS A 35 -6.08 -5.62 -8.10
C CYS A 35 -4.61 -5.77 -8.44
N LEU A 36 -4.06 -6.98 -8.39
CA LEU A 36 -2.67 -7.24 -8.75
C LEU A 36 -2.38 -6.80 -10.17
N ASN A 37 -3.20 -7.24 -11.12
CA ASN A 37 -3.02 -6.88 -12.53
C ASN A 37 -3.04 -5.36 -12.73
N LEU A 38 -4.04 -4.70 -12.14
CA LEU A 38 -4.20 -3.25 -12.26
C LEU A 38 -3.03 -2.49 -11.61
N HIS A 39 -2.64 -2.87 -10.40
CA HIS A 39 -1.67 -2.11 -9.63
C HIS A 39 -0.22 -2.39 -10.02
N TYR A 40 0.12 -3.54 -10.58
CA TYR A 40 1.44 -3.75 -11.20
C TYR A 40 1.63 -2.82 -12.40
N GLU A 41 0.62 -2.72 -13.26
CA GLU A 41 0.66 -1.79 -14.40
C GLU A 41 0.77 -0.34 -13.92
N ALA A 42 -0.07 0.05 -12.97
CA ALA A 42 -0.05 1.41 -12.42
C ALA A 42 1.28 1.74 -11.72
N ALA A 43 1.93 0.78 -11.09
CA ALA A 43 3.24 0.96 -10.48
C ALA A 43 4.32 1.24 -11.54
N ARG A 44 4.28 0.50 -12.63
CA ARG A 44 5.20 0.75 -13.76
C ARG A 44 4.96 2.13 -14.36
N ASP A 45 3.70 2.50 -14.56
CA ASP A 45 3.32 3.81 -15.12
C ASP A 45 3.69 4.96 -14.19
N ALA A 46 3.73 4.73 -12.88
CA ALA A 46 4.17 5.73 -11.91
C ALA A 46 5.69 5.91 -11.89
N GLY A 47 6.43 5.13 -12.68
CA GLY A 47 7.88 5.24 -12.77
C GLY A 47 8.62 4.64 -11.59
N ILE A 48 7.99 3.77 -10.82
CA ILE A 48 8.67 3.09 -9.72
C ILE A 48 9.76 2.19 -10.30
N PRO A 49 11.00 2.23 -9.77
CA PRO A 49 12.07 1.37 -10.25
C PRO A 49 11.66 -0.10 -10.24
N ARG A 50 12.02 -0.81 -11.30
CA ARG A 50 11.66 -2.21 -11.49
C ARG A 50 12.04 -3.09 -10.29
N ALA A 51 13.23 -2.87 -9.72
CA ALA A 51 13.69 -3.64 -8.57
C ALA A 51 12.74 -3.52 -7.37
N LYS A 52 12.15 -2.34 -7.16
CA LYS A 52 11.17 -2.13 -6.07
C LYS A 52 9.88 -2.88 -6.32
N ILE A 53 9.45 -2.94 -7.58
CA ILE A 53 8.21 -3.64 -7.96
C ILE A 53 8.42 -5.15 -7.88
N ASP A 54 9.48 -5.64 -8.50
CA ASP A 54 9.72 -7.09 -8.63
C ASP A 54 10.00 -7.75 -7.28
N THR A 55 10.64 -7.05 -6.36
CA THR A 55 11.00 -7.60 -5.04
C THR A 55 10.03 -7.23 -3.93
N LEU A 56 8.96 -6.51 -4.24
CA LEU A 56 8.00 -6.07 -3.22
C LEU A 56 7.41 -7.21 -2.38
N PRO A 57 7.12 -8.40 -2.93
CA PRO A 57 6.63 -9.51 -2.12
C PRO A 57 7.58 -9.96 -1.01
N ALA A 58 8.87 -9.63 -1.13
CA ALA A 58 9.89 -9.94 -0.14
C ALA A 58 10.72 -8.69 0.18
N TRP A 59 10.09 -7.55 0.29
CA TRP A 59 10.75 -6.24 0.40
C TRP A 59 11.73 -6.16 1.57
N TRP A 60 11.48 -6.87 2.66
CA TRP A 60 12.35 -6.89 3.84
C TRP A 60 13.70 -7.57 3.59
N GLU A 61 13.85 -8.30 2.49
CA GLU A 61 15.08 -8.98 2.11
C GLU A 61 15.99 -8.13 1.21
N THR A 62 15.59 -6.89 0.92
CA THR A 62 16.34 -6.02 0.00
C THR A 62 16.68 -4.69 0.65
N ASP A 63 17.64 -3.99 0.05
CA ASP A 63 18.03 -2.62 0.45
C ASP A 63 17.51 -1.56 -0.52
N VAL A 64 16.62 -1.94 -1.44
CA VAL A 64 16.16 -1.01 -2.49
C VAL A 64 15.13 0.01 -1.99
N HIS A 65 14.52 -0.22 -0.84
CA HIS A 65 13.56 0.69 -0.24
C HIS A 65 14.23 1.57 0.81
N SER A 66 13.88 2.85 0.83
CA SER A 66 14.36 3.77 1.87
C SER A 66 13.80 3.36 3.24
N GLU A 67 14.38 3.87 4.32
CA GLU A 67 13.87 3.64 5.67
C GLU A 67 12.42 4.14 5.82
N ALA A 68 12.10 5.28 5.20
CA ALA A 68 10.75 5.81 5.18
C ALA A 68 9.77 4.86 4.47
N GLU A 69 10.16 4.35 3.30
CA GLU A 69 9.36 3.38 2.56
C GLU A 69 9.16 2.09 3.37
N GLN A 70 10.22 1.60 4.01
CA GLN A 70 10.13 0.41 4.86
C GLN A 70 9.15 0.60 6.02
N ALA A 71 9.21 1.75 6.69
CA ALA A 71 8.26 2.07 7.77
C ALA A 71 6.82 2.11 7.26
N ALA A 72 6.59 2.71 6.11
CA ALA A 72 5.28 2.77 5.48
C ALA A 72 4.78 1.37 5.08
N LEU A 73 5.66 0.52 4.56
CA LEU A 73 5.31 -0.87 4.21
C LEU A 73 4.93 -1.70 5.44
N ARG A 74 5.68 -1.57 6.55
CA ARG A 74 5.33 -2.25 7.80
C ARG A 74 3.96 -1.83 8.32
N TYR A 75 3.69 -0.54 8.28
CA TYR A 75 2.40 -0.01 8.71
C TYR A 75 1.25 -0.50 7.81
N THR A 76 1.49 -0.51 6.50
CA THR A 76 0.55 -1.04 5.51
C THR A 76 0.19 -2.50 5.80
N GLU A 77 1.18 -3.33 6.11
CA GLU A 77 0.96 -4.74 6.42
C GLU A 77 0.16 -4.92 7.71
N ALA A 78 0.50 -4.17 8.75
CA ALA A 78 -0.22 -4.22 10.02
C ALA A 78 -1.67 -3.79 9.87
N LEU A 79 -1.93 -2.69 9.16
CA LEU A 79 -3.29 -2.20 8.92
C LEU A 79 -4.11 -3.16 8.07
N THR A 80 -3.50 -3.77 7.05
CA THR A 80 -4.18 -4.70 6.16
C THR A 80 -4.52 -6.00 6.87
N ARG A 81 -3.65 -6.48 7.75
CA ARG A 81 -3.82 -7.69 8.55
C ARG A 81 -4.20 -7.37 9.99
N ALA A 82 -5.05 -6.36 10.19
CA ALA A 82 -5.37 -5.86 11.52
C ALA A 82 -5.87 -6.96 12.46
N ALA A 83 -6.70 -7.87 11.96
CA ALA A 83 -7.25 -8.96 12.77
C ALA A 83 -6.18 -9.98 13.22
N ASP A 84 -5.10 -10.11 12.45
CA ASP A 84 -4.01 -11.06 12.73
C ASP A 84 -2.80 -10.39 13.36
N THR A 85 -2.83 -9.06 13.49
CA THR A 85 -1.74 -8.32 14.13
C THR A 85 -1.89 -8.43 15.64
N ASP A 86 -0.82 -8.83 16.32
CA ASP A 86 -0.81 -8.86 17.78
C ASP A 86 -1.11 -7.46 18.30
N ALA A 87 -2.25 -7.32 18.97
CA ALA A 87 -2.83 -6.02 19.28
C ALA A 87 -2.08 -5.28 20.39
N ASP A 88 -1.27 -5.97 21.18
CA ASP A 88 -0.62 -5.35 22.33
C ASP A 88 0.53 -4.46 21.89
N GLN A 89 0.24 -3.17 21.69
CA GLN A 89 1.18 -2.12 21.33
C GLN A 89 1.77 -2.20 19.91
N ALA A 90 1.39 -3.19 19.09
CA ALA A 90 1.95 -3.34 17.75
C ALA A 90 1.66 -2.13 16.88
N PHE A 91 0.43 -1.63 16.88
CA PHE A 91 0.08 -0.44 16.09
C PHE A 91 0.81 0.80 16.56
N GLN A 92 1.02 0.95 17.86
CA GLN A 92 1.78 2.08 18.40
C GLN A 92 3.22 2.05 17.90
N ARG A 93 3.87 0.89 17.88
CA ARG A 93 5.23 0.75 17.35
C ARG A 93 5.31 1.11 15.87
N PHE A 94 4.36 0.65 15.07
CA PHE A 94 4.33 0.96 13.64
C PHE A 94 4.03 2.43 13.39
N HIS A 95 3.12 3.00 14.19
CA HIS A 95 2.84 4.44 14.15
C HIS A 95 4.09 5.26 14.51
N ASP A 96 4.79 4.89 15.55
CA ASP A 96 6.03 5.55 15.96
C ASP A 96 7.11 5.44 14.86
N GLY A 97 7.15 4.29 14.18
CA GLY A 97 8.05 4.07 13.05
C GLY A 97 7.81 5.04 11.91
N VAL A 98 6.55 5.21 11.47
CA VAL A 98 6.23 6.17 10.39
C VAL A 98 6.39 7.62 10.86
N ALA A 99 6.16 7.90 12.13
CA ALA A 99 6.30 9.25 12.67
C ALA A 99 7.75 9.77 12.67
N ARG A 100 8.72 8.88 12.51
CA ARG A 100 10.13 9.27 12.35
C ARG A 100 10.43 9.87 10.97
N HIS A 101 9.59 9.57 9.97
CA HIS A 101 9.85 9.90 8.58
C HIS A 101 8.78 10.78 7.95
N PHE A 102 7.58 10.82 8.53
CA PHE A 102 6.41 11.49 7.97
C PHE A 102 5.75 12.38 9.01
N ASP A 103 5.21 13.51 8.57
CA ASP A 103 4.42 14.38 9.44
C ASP A 103 2.99 13.82 9.61
N ALA A 104 2.19 14.47 10.46
CA ALA A 104 0.83 14.02 10.76
C ALA A 104 -0.06 13.96 9.51
N ALA A 105 0.06 14.92 8.61
CA ALA A 105 -0.72 14.95 7.38
C ALA A 105 -0.34 13.80 6.44
N GLU A 106 0.96 13.52 6.31
CA GLU A 106 1.47 12.42 5.50
C GLU A 106 1.06 11.07 6.08
N ILE A 107 1.10 10.91 7.40
CA ILE A 107 0.65 9.68 8.06
C ILE A 107 -0.84 9.44 7.78
N LEU A 108 -1.66 10.49 7.85
CA LEU A 108 -3.08 10.39 7.51
C LEU A 108 -3.27 9.94 6.06
N GLU A 109 -2.44 10.43 5.14
CA GLU A 109 -2.47 10.01 3.74
C GLU A 109 -2.11 8.53 3.60
N ILE A 110 -1.09 8.06 4.30
CA ILE A 110 -0.70 6.63 4.30
C ILE A 110 -1.88 5.78 4.76
N ILE A 111 -2.47 6.14 5.90
CA ILE A 111 -3.64 5.42 6.44
C ILE A 111 -4.78 5.44 5.43
N GLY A 112 -5.08 6.60 4.87
CA GLY A 112 -6.16 6.76 3.88
C GLY A 112 -5.97 5.92 2.64
N VAL A 113 -4.76 5.89 2.08
CA VAL A 113 -4.41 5.07 0.91
C VAL A 113 -4.62 3.59 1.23
N VAL A 114 -4.11 3.13 2.36
CA VAL A 114 -4.20 1.72 2.76
C VAL A 114 -5.65 1.31 3.01
N VAL A 115 -6.40 2.11 3.77
CA VAL A 115 -7.81 1.81 4.09
C VAL A 115 -8.66 1.82 2.82
N ASN A 116 -8.51 2.85 1.98
CA ASN A 116 -9.24 2.95 0.72
C ASN A 116 -8.94 1.76 -0.19
N MET A 117 -7.67 1.36 -0.28
CA MET A 117 -7.26 0.21 -1.09
C MET A 117 -7.85 -1.09 -0.55
N ASN A 118 -7.90 -1.27 0.77
CA ASN A 118 -8.53 -2.44 1.37
C ASN A 118 -10.03 -2.49 1.10
N VAL A 119 -10.72 -1.35 1.11
CA VAL A 119 -12.14 -1.27 0.72
C VAL A 119 -12.31 -1.71 -0.74
N CYS A 120 -11.53 -1.13 -1.65
CA CYS A 120 -11.61 -1.46 -3.08
C CYS A 120 -11.30 -2.93 -3.34
N THR A 121 -10.29 -3.47 -2.69
CA THR A 121 -9.89 -4.88 -2.81
C THR A 121 -11.04 -5.81 -2.41
N ARG A 122 -11.65 -5.55 -1.26
CA ARG A 122 -12.74 -6.39 -0.75
C ARG A 122 -13.97 -6.32 -1.64
N LEU A 123 -14.26 -5.15 -2.19
CA LEU A 123 -15.36 -5.01 -3.17
C LEU A 123 -15.09 -5.84 -4.42
N LYS A 124 -13.87 -5.81 -4.94
CA LYS A 124 -13.49 -6.59 -6.13
C LYS A 124 -13.52 -8.10 -5.86
N LEU A 125 -13.05 -8.52 -4.70
CA LEU A 125 -13.14 -9.93 -4.30
C LEU A 125 -14.59 -10.39 -4.19
N ALA A 126 -15.45 -9.58 -3.57
CA ALA A 126 -16.87 -9.89 -3.41
C ALA A 126 -17.60 -9.95 -4.75
N GLU A 127 -17.24 -9.09 -5.70
CA GLU A 127 -17.79 -9.12 -7.06
C GLU A 127 -17.33 -10.32 -7.88
N GLY A 128 -16.23 -10.96 -7.48
CA GLY A 128 -15.60 -11.98 -8.30
C GLY A 128 -14.91 -11.41 -9.54
N ALA A 129 -14.49 -10.14 -9.47
CA ALA A 129 -13.81 -9.47 -10.58
C ALA A 129 -12.49 -10.15 -10.91
N LYS A 130 -12.20 -10.29 -12.22
CA LYS A 130 -10.97 -10.91 -12.71
C LYS A 130 -10.33 -10.01 -13.76
N PRO A 131 -8.99 -10.07 -13.93
CA PRO A 131 -8.33 -9.30 -14.98
C PRO A 131 -8.73 -9.82 -16.35
N GLY A 132 -8.76 -8.92 -17.33
CA GLY A 132 -8.93 -9.30 -18.73
C GLY A 132 -7.73 -10.10 -19.23
N LEU A 133 -7.93 -10.81 -20.36
CA LEU A 133 -6.87 -11.62 -20.99
C LEU A 133 -6.18 -10.88 -22.15
N GLU A 134 -6.14 -9.58 -22.09
CA GLU A 134 -5.55 -8.74 -23.14
C GLU A 134 -4.04 -8.75 -23.14
#